data_1242555d8eb750c483c2298db2221da3
#
_entry.id   1242555d8eb750c483c2298db2221da3
#
_cell.length_a   1.000
_cell.length_b   1.000
_cell.length_c   1.000
_cell.angle_alpha   90.00
_cell.angle_beta   90.00
_cell.angle_gamma   90.00
#
_symmetry.space_group_name_H-M   'P 1'
#
loop_
_entity.id
_entity.type
_entity.pdbx_description
1 polymer ?
#
loop_
_entity_poly.entity_id
_entity_poly.type
_entity_poly.pdbx_seq_one_letter_code
_entity_poly.pdbx_strand_id
1 'polypeptide(L)'
;MTRVKFLADEKLYGFEISGHSTTNCDDEVGKTVCAAVSSAAYMAANTITEIIGDKANATVSDGEMLFTAENPSSDTVKVLLGLKLHLTELSMQYRNNIKILEVQKNVKD
;
A
#
# COMPACT_ATOMS: atom_id res chain seq x y z
N MET A 1 -5.54 9.01 -10.92
CA MET A 1 -5.67 7.56 -10.62
C MET A 1 -4.62 7.16 -9.61
N THR A 2 -5.05 6.60 -8.50
CA THR A 2 -4.14 6.09 -7.48
C THR A 2 -3.77 4.66 -7.83
N ARG A 3 -2.48 4.37 -7.89
CA ARG A 3 -1.98 3.02 -8.15
C ARG A 3 -1.36 2.47 -6.91
N VAL A 4 -1.72 1.24 -6.57
CA VAL A 4 -1.16 0.55 -5.42
C VAL A 4 -0.52 -0.74 -5.92
N LYS A 5 0.78 -0.88 -5.71
CA LYS A 5 1.51 -2.08 -6.07
C LYS A 5 1.86 -2.82 -4.80
N PHE A 6 1.46 -4.07 -4.70
CA PHE A 6 1.88 -4.92 -3.59
C PHE A 6 3.10 -5.70 -4.03
N LEU A 7 4.11 -5.69 -3.18
CA LEU A 7 5.42 -6.23 -3.50
C LEU A 7 5.58 -7.58 -2.80
N ALA A 8 5.93 -8.60 -3.57
CA ALA A 8 6.08 -9.94 -3.04
C ALA A 8 7.30 -10.62 -3.63
N ASP A 9 7.95 -11.48 -2.86
CA ASP A 9 8.90 -12.45 -3.37
C ASP A 9 8.30 -13.82 -3.04
N GLU A 10 8.70 -14.46 -1.96
CA GLU A 10 8.02 -15.68 -1.52
C GLU A 10 6.77 -15.34 -0.71
N LYS A 11 6.73 -14.14 -0.15
CA LYS A 11 5.60 -13.64 0.61
C LYS A 11 5.54 -12.13 0.44
N LEU A 12 4.41 -11.54 0.80
CA LEU A 12 4.27 -10.09 0.73
C LEU A 12 5.25 -9.44 1.67
N TYR A 13 5.95 -8.41 1.20
CA TYR A 13 6.89 -7.67 2.03
C TYR A 13 6.69 -6.17 1.99
N GLY A 14 5.82 -5.66 1.13
CA GLY A 14 5.64 -4.22 1.10
C GLY A 14 4.61 -3.76 0.09
N PHE A 15 4.55 -2.45 -0.08
CA PHE A 15 3.65 -1.85 -1.05
C PHE A 15 4.20 -0.51 -1.50
N GLU A 16 3.75 -0.10 -2.67
CA GLU A 16 4.08 1.21 -3.22
C GLU A 16 2.79 1.87 -3.71
N ILE A 17 2.58 3.10 -3.30
CA ILE A 17 1.41 3.88 -3.71
C ILE A 17 1.91 5.06 -4.52
N SER A 18 1.33 5.28 -5.69
CA SER A 18 1.71 6.39 -6.54
C SER A 18 0.48 7.04 -7.17
N GLY A 19 0.64 8.26 -7.67
CA GLY A 19 -0.45 9.02 -8.27
C GLY A 19 -1.41 9.56 -7.23
N HIS A 20 -0.98 9.63 -5.98
CA HIS A 20 -1.80 9.97 -4.84
C HIS A 20 -1.37 11.33 -4.30
N SER A 21 -1.59 12.36 -5.08
CA SER A 21 -1.20 13.71 -4.71
C SER A 21 -2.38 14.65 -4.85
N THR A 22 -2.25 15.85 -4.30
CA THR A 22 -3.31 16.84 -4.40
C THR A 22 -3.58 17.23 -5.85
N THR A 23 -2.58 17.15 -6.71
CA THR A 23 -2.78 17.46 -8.11
C THR A 23 -3.54 16.39 -8.86
N ASN A 24 -3.53 15.15 -8.33
CA ASN A 24 -4.25 14.02 -8.93
C ASN A 24 -5.56 13.73 -8.24
N CYS A 25 -5.87 14.45 -7.17
CA CYS A 25 -7.06 14.23 -6.35
C CYS A 25 -7.84 15.51 -6.26
N ASP A 26 -8.16 16.09 -7.42
CA ASP A 26 -8.76 17.41 -7.44
C ASP A 26 -10.29 17.41 -7.39
N ASP A 27 -10.95 16.29 -7.61
CA ASP A 27 -12.40 16.25 -7.44
C ASP A 27 -12.74 15.60 -6.08
N GLU A 28 -14.01 15.68 -5.71
CA GLU A 28 -14.46 15.22 -4.39
C GLU A 28 -14.26 13.73 -4.21
N VAL A 29 -14.58 12.95 -5.24
CA VAL A 29 -14.41 11.51 -5.16
C VAL A 29 -12.93 11.16 -5.07
N GLY A 30 -12.09 11.82 -5.86
CA GLY A 30 -10.66 11.59 -5.83
C GLY A 30 -10.06 11.89 -4.48
N LYS A 31 -10.50 13.00 -3.84
CA LYS A 31 -10.01 13.36 -2.51
C LYS A 31 -10.40 12.32 -1.47
N THR A 32 -11.63 11.84 -1.55
CA THR A 32 -12.11 10.81 -0.64
C THR A 32 -11.30 9.53 -0.79
N VAL A 33 -11.07 9.11 -2.03
CA VAL A 33 -10.31 7.90 -2.30
C VAL A 33 -8.87 8.05 -1.83
N CYS A 34 -8.24 9.20 -2.10
CA CYS A 34 -6.86 9.43 -1.65
C CYS A 34 -6.77 9.36 -0.13
N ALA A 35 -7.73 9.96 0.57
CA ALA A 35 -7.75 9.93 2.03
C ALA A 35 -7.93 8.51 2.54
N ALA A 36 -8.82 7.74 1.93
CA ALA A 36 -9.08 6.37 2.34
C ALA A 36 -7.85 5.50 2.15
N VAL A 37 -7.19 5.62 0.99
CA VAL A 37 -5.99 4.82 0.71
C VAL A 37 -4.88 5.20 1.67
N SER A 38 -4.65 6.50 1.87
CA SER A 38 -3.61 6.97 2.79
C SER A 38 -3.84 6.47 4.20
N SER A 39 -5.07 6.59 4.69
CA SER A 39 -5.39 6.19 6.05
C SER A 39 -5.11 4.71 6.26
N ALA A 40 -5.54 3.88 5.32
CA ALA A 40 -5.32 2.44 5.42
C ALA A 40 -3.83 2.11 5.38
N ALA A 41 -3.08 2.76 4.47
CA ALA A 41 -1.66 2.50 4.31
C ALA A 41 -0.88 2.88 5.55
N TYR A 42 -1.18 4.05 6.14
CA TYR A 42 -0.49 4.47 7.36
C TYR A 42 -0.83 3.57 8.53
N MET A 43 -2.07 3.12 8.64
CA MET A 43 -2.43 2.20 9.71
C MET A 43 -1.65 0.89 9.58
N ALA A 44 -1.54 0.36 8.37
CA ALA A 44 -0.78 -0.86 8.16
C ALA A 44 0.70 -0.66 8.47
N ALA A 45 1.30 0.41 7.96
CA ALA A 45 2.71 0.69 8.19
C ALA A 45 3.01 0.88 9.69
N ASN A 46 2.18 1.65 10.38
CA ASN A 46 2.38 1.89 11.81
C ASN A 46 2.17 0.62 12.63
N THR A 47 1.22 -0.22 12.25
CA THR A 47 1.01 -1.48 12.95
C THR A 47 2.25 -2.36 12.83
N ILE A 48 2.84 -2.41 11.64
CA ILE A 48 4.02 -3.24 11.40
C ILE A 48 5.22 -2.73 12.19
N THR A 49 5.46 -1.42 12.18
CA THR A 49 6.67 -0.87 12.80
C THR A 49 6.51 -0.70 14.32
N GLU A 50 5.33 -0.27 14.78
CA GLU A 50 5.16 0.12 16.18
C GLU A 50 4.52 -0.95 17.03
N ILE A 51 3.66 -1.79 16.47
CA ILE A 51 2.96 -2.81 17.24
C ILE A 51 3.66 -4.16 17.09
N ILE A 52 3.91 -4.57 15.85
CA ILE A 52 4.59 -5.83 15.58
C ILE A 52 6.09 -5.68 15.83
N GLY A 53 6.66 -4.57 15.43
CA GLY A 53 8.07 -4.28 15.68
C GLY A 53 9.01 -4.83 14.63
N ASP A 54 8.53 -5.14 13.43
CA ASP A 54 9.42 -5.56 12.36
C ASP A 54 10.17 -4.37 11.80
N LYS A 55 11.39 -4.62 11.36
CA LYS A 55 12.17 -3.58 10.70
C LYS A 55 11.60 -3.31 9.32
N ALA A 56 11.44 -2.05 9.01
CA ALA A 56 10.89 -1.63 7.73
C ALA A 56 11.45 -0.30 7.32
N ASN A 57 11.38 -0.03 6.03
CA ASN A 57 11.78 1.24 5.47
C ASN A 57 10.55 1.88 4.83
N ALA A 58 10.32 3.14 5.13
CA ALA A 58 9.21 3.88 4.54
C ALA A 58 9.75 5.18 3.97
N THR A 59 9.41 5.43 2.71
CA THR A 59 9.75 6.66 2.02
C THR A 59 8.46 7.30 1.58
N VAL A 60 8.25 8.54 1.99
CA VAL A 60 7.03 9.27 1.64
C VAL A 60 7.43 10.58 1.00
N SER A 61 6.88 10.85 -0.16
CA SER A 61 7.03 12.13 -0.83
C SER A 61 5.67 12.51 -1.40
N ASP A 62 5.58 13.70 -1.99
CA ASP A 62 4.29 14.16 -2.52
C ASP A 62 3.81 13.18 -3.58
N GLY A 63 2.66 12.58 -3.31
CA GLY A 63 2.03 11.67 -4.26
C GLY A 63 2.56 10.26 -4.28
N GLU A 64 3.53 9.93 -3.41
CA GLU A 64 4.12 8.60 -3.43
C GLU A 64 4.47 8.11 -2.05
N MET A 65 4.33 6.82 -1.82
CA MET A 65 4.73 6.17 -0.59
C MET A 65 5.27 4.78 -0.94
N LEU A 66 6.45 4.47 -0.43
CA LEU A 66 7.03 3.14 -0.58
C LEU A 66 7.31 2.58 0.81
N PHE A 67 6.79 1.41 1.09
CA PHE A 67 6.99 0.74 2.37
C PHE A 67 7.48 -0.69 2.12
N THR A 68 8.61 -1.05 2.72
CA THR A 68 9.15 -2.41 2.59
C THR A 68 9.61 -2.91 3.95
N ALA A 69 9.20 -4.12 4.31
CA ALA A 69 9.70 -4.80 5.50
C ALA A 69 10.91 -5.63 5.10
N GLU A 70 11.96 -5.62 5.94
CA GLU A 70 13.20 -6.29 5.58
C GLU A 70 13.10 -7.80 5.69
N ASN A 71 12.39 -8.28 6.68
CA ASN A 71 12.27 -9.71 6.89
C ASN A 71 10.91 -9.93 7.57
N PRO A 72 9.83 -9.85 6.80
CA PRO A 72 8.50 -9.79 7.40
C PRO A 72 8.15 -11.05 8.16
N SER A 73 7.69 -10.86 9.38
CA SER A 73 7.16 -11.94 10.20
C SER A 73 5.79 -12.35 9.65
N SER A 74 5.28 -13.47 10.14
CA SER A 74 3.96 -13.91 9.71
C SER A 74 2.88 -12.90 10.06
N ASP A 75 3.04 -12.17 11.16
CA ASP A 75 2.08 -11.13 11.54
C ASP A 75 2.10 -9.98 10.55
N THR A 76 3.29 -9.57 10.13
CA THR A 76 3.41 -8.51 9.13
C THR A 76 2.79 -8.93 7.79
N VAL A 77 3.00 -10.18 7.40
CA VAL A 77 2.38 -10.68 6.17
C VAL A 77 0.86 -10.62 6.27
N LYS A 78 0.30 -10.96 7.43
CA LYS A 78 -1.15 -10.89 7.63
C LYS A 78 -1.67 -9.46 7.53
N VAL A 79 -0.94 -8.51 8.09
CA VAL A 79 -1.33 -7.10 7.99
C VAL A 79 -1.30 -6.65 6.54
N LEU A 80 -0.26 -7.02 5.80
CA LEU A 80 -0.17 -6.65 4.38
C LEU A 80 -1.26 -7.31 3.55
N LEU A 81 -1.61 -8.55 3.86
CA LEU A 81 -2.73 -9.22 3.20
C LEU A 81 -4.05 -8.51 3.50
N GLY A 82 -4.22 -8.07 4.74
CA GLY A 82 -5.41 -7.30 5.11
C GLY A 82 -5.50 -6.00 4.36
N LEU A 83 -4.38 -5.29 4.24
CA LEU A 83 -4.34 -4.06 3.46
C LEU A 83 -4.69 -4.33 2.00
N LYS A 84 -4.14 -5.40 1.43
CA LYS A 84 -4.41 -5.74 0.04
C LYS A 84 -5.89 -6.05 -0.16
N LEU A 85 -6.48 -6.83 0.74
CA LEU A 85 -7.90 -7.14 0.66
C LEU A 85 -8.74 -5.87 0.75
N HIS A 86 -8.43 -5.02 1.71
CA HIS A 86 -9.18 -3.79 1.93
C HIS A 86 -9.13 -2.88 0.70
N LEU A 87 -7.93 -2.65 0.18
CA LEU A 87 -7.79 -1.76 -0.98
C LEU A 87 -8.34 -2.37 -2.26
N THR A 88 -8.30 -3.69 -2.39
CA THR A 88 -8.93 -4.36 -3.51
C THR A 88 -10.43 -4.14 -3.49
N GLU A 89 -11.06 -4.28 -2.33
CA GLU A 89 -12.49 -4.03 -2.20
C GLU A 89 -12.83 -2.57 -2.46
N LEU A 90 -11.98 -1.67 -1.97
CA LEU A 90 -12.17 -0.25 -2.22
C LEU A 90 -12.08 0.05 -3.72
N SER A 91 -11.15 -0.61 -4.42
CA SER A 91 -10.99 -0.40 -5.85
C SER A 91 -12.22 -0.84 -6.64
N MET A 92 -12.95 -1.82 -6.14
CA MET A 92 -14.19 -2.26 -6.80
C MET A 92 -15.28 -1.21 -6.71
N GLN A 93 -15.28 -0.42 -5.64
CA GLN A 93 -16.24 0.67 -5.46
C GLN A 93 -15.84 1.90 -6.27
N TYR A 94 -14.55 2.10 -6.49
CA TYR A 94 -14.02 3.30 -7.14
C TYR A 94 -13.10 2.91 -8.29
N ARG A 95 -13.64 2.19 -9.26
CA ARG A 95 -12.85 1.60 -10.34
C ARG A 95 -12.08 2.60 -11.17
N ASN A 96 -12.59 3.82 -11.25
CA ASN A 96 -11.93 4.85 -12.05
C ASN A 96 -10.86 5.60 -11.25
N ASN A 97 -10.69 5.28 -9.97
CA ASN A 97 -9.81 6.04 -9.09
C ASN A 97 -8.67 5.22 -8.51
N ILE A 98 -8.81 3.89 -8.45
CA ILE A 98 -7.79 3.04 -7.83
C ILE A 98 -7.49 1.85 -8.73
N LYS A 99 -6.21 1.56 -8.90
CA LYS A 99 -5.75 0.37 -9.59
C LYS A 99 -4.83 -0.41 -8.67
N ILE A 100 -5.12 -1.69 -8.47
CA ILE A 100 -4.32 -2.55 -7.61
C ILE A 100 -3.51 -3.50 -8.47
N LEU A 101 -2.22 -3.60 -8.20
CA LEU A 101 -1.30 -4.47 -8.91
C LEU A 101 -0.49 -5.26 -7.91
N GLU A 102 -0.04 -6.43 -8.29
CA GLU A 102 0.91 -7.18 -7.49
C GLU A 102 2.16 -7.40 -8.33
N VAL A 103 3.30 -7.02 -7.78
CA VAL A 103 4.59 -7.17 -8.46
C VAL A 103 5.34 -8.27 -7.76
N GLN A 104 5.58 -9.36 -8.47
CA GLN A 104 6.33 -10.47 -7.93
C GLN A 104 7.79 -10.25 -8.22
N LYS A 105 8.59 -10.15 -7.18
CA LYS A 105 10.01 -9.98 -7.35
C LYS A 105 10.60 -11.32 -7.79
N ASN A 106 11.25 -11.31 -8.93
CA ASN A 106 11.86 -12.51 -9.44
C ASN A 106 13.25 -12.64 -8.90
N VAL A 107 13.44 -13.49 -7.93
CA VAL A 107 14.74 -13.65 -7.33
C VAL A 107 15.53 -14.76 -7.95
N LYS A 108 14.94 -15.42 -8.92
CA LYS A 108 15.59 -16.47 -9.54
C LYS A 108 16.59 -15.96 -10.49
N ASP A 109 17.59 -16.43 -10.59
CA ASP A 109 18.55 -16.03 -11.50
C ASP A 109 19.68 -15.67 -11.12
#